data_48ceff6301965fc3319128c7f86a0a1b
#
_entry.id   48ceff6301965fc3319128c7f86a0a1b
#
_cell.length_a   1.000
_cell.length_b   1.000
_cell.length_c   1.000
_cell.angle_alpha   90.00
_cell.angle_beta   90.00
_cell.angle_gamma   90.00
#
_symmetry.space_group_name_H-M   'P 1'
#
loop_
_entity.id
_entity.type
_entity.pdbx_description
1 polymer ?
#
loop_
_entity_poly.entity_id
_entity_poly.type
_entity_poly.pdbx_seq_one_letter_code
_entity_poly.pdbx_strand_id
1 'polypeptide(L)'
;MQHRLLQWLACPACENDDLVLETTKTSTEHSFPGSWGPGEKDFPGVSTDGAERTEILEGALHCSECSRVYPIKGGIPRLILDGSDPTPASGHRWTRFDGTIPEYEDNFRDMSHPLEPEDYLGKLVLDAGCGFGRHAFFAARYGAEVIAMDVAPDAVASALENTKHLQRVHVIQGNVLRPPLRPSVMDLAYSFGLLHHLSEPQAAFRSLSNLVRAGGQLQVWAYGPRAGSAAVVSGALRGAAASMDDDSLHRLSQGLASTLRLFSHTPYRFMRHIPGGRSVVSHLPAHDHHKWPFDVVVADIYDRLRIPVLHTIPGEELEAWFVDQGFLDIKVSRRVRNSESFRGVGTRR
;
A
#
# COMPACT_ATOMS: atom_id res chain seq x y z
N MET A 1 -16.53 -10.04 0.38
CA MET A 1 -15.57 -11.13 0.02
C MET A 1 -16.13 -11.97 -1.11
N GLN A 2 -15.32 -12.32 -2.11
CA GLN A 2 -15.70 -13.25 -3.19
C GLN A 2 -15.24 -14.66 -2.88
N HIS A 3 -16.00 -15.68 -3.34
CA HIS A 3 -15.65 -17.08 -3.18
C HIS A 3 -14.25 -17.43 -3.72
N ARG A 4 -13.85 -16.82 -4.84
CA ARG A 4 -12.54 -17.08 -5.49
C ARG A 4 -11.34 -16.73 -4.60
N LEU A 5 -11.50 -15.84 -3.61
CA LEU A 5 -10.42 -15.51 -2.67
C LEU A 5 -9.96 -16.73 -1.86
N LEU A 6 -10.85 -17.68 -1.56
CA LEU A 6 -10.53 -18.90 -0.79
C LEU A 6 -9.36 -19.71 -1.37
N GLN A 7 -9.22 -19.70 -2.69
CA GLN A 7 -8.15 -20.46 -3.35
C GLN A 7 -6.72 -20.00 -3.00
N TRP A 8 -6.59 -18.79 -2.43
CA TRP A 8 -5.30 -18.20 -2.07
C TRP A 8 -5.11 -18.04 -0.56
N LEU A 9 -6.17 -18.24 0.24
CA LEU A 9 -6.09 -18.10 1.68
C LEU A 9 -5.44 -19.32 2.34
N ALA A 10 -4.78 -19.07 3.48
CA ALA A 10 -4.33 -20.05 4.43
C ALA A 10 -4.54 -19.56 5.87
N CYS A 11 -4.61 -20.49 6.81
CA CYS A 11 -4.74 -20.17 8.22
C CYS A 11 -3.45 -19.51 8.75
N PRO A 12 -3.47 -18.29 9.28
CA PRO A 12 -2.27 -17.64 9.79
C PRO A 12 -1.69 -18.30 11.06
N ALA A 13 -2.43 -19.21 11.68
CA ALA A 13 -2.00 -19.92 12.90
C ALA A 13 -1.22 -21.20 12.63
N CYS A 14 -1.67 -22.02 11.65
CA CYS A 14 -1.09 -23.34 11.35
C CYS A 14 -0.73 -23.53 9.87
N GLU A 15 -0.91 -22.49 9.04
CA GLU A 15 -0.60 -22.47 7.60
C GLU A 15 -1.43 -23.46 6.76
N ASN A 16 -2.42 -24.14 7.36
CA ASN A 16 -3.33 -25.00 6.62
C ASN A 16 -4.15 -24.18 5.61
N ASP A 17 -4.27 -24.69 4.40
CA ASP A 17 -4.98 -24.05 3.30
C ASP A 17 -6.43 -24.51 3.13
N ASP A 18 -6.90 -25.43 3.97
CA ASP A 18 -8.29 -25.88 4.01
C ASP A 18 -9.10 -25.02 5.00
N LEU A 19 -9.62 -23.90 4.47
CA LEU A 19 -10.52 -22.99 5.17
C LEU A 19 -11.95 -23.20 4.70
N VAL A 20 -12.79 -23.75 5.57
CA VAL A 20 -14.21 -23.98 5.29
C VAL A 20 -15.01 -22.70 5.50
N LEU A 21 -15.73 -22.29 4.47
CA LEU A 21 -16.55 -21.08 4.49
C LEU A 21 -17.96 -21.37 5.03
N GLU A 22 -18.36 -20.65 6.06
CA GLU A 22 -19.74 -20.51 6.50
C GLU A 22 -20.26 -19.13 6.12
N THR A 23 -21.35 -19.08 5.36
CA THR A 23 -21.94 -17.83 4.88
C THR A 23 -23.27 -17.56 5.58
N THR A 24 -23.41 -16.38 6.17
CA THR A 24 -24.64 -15.95 6.84
C THR A 24 -25.36 -14.84 6.09
N LYS A 25 -24.65 -14.02 5.31
CA LYS A 25 -25.21 -12.94 4.51
C LYS A 25 -24.44 -12.73 3.22
N THR A 26 -25.17 -12.64 2.12
CA THR A 26 -24.61 -12.28 0.80
C THR A 26 -25.27 -11.02 0.25
N SER A 27 -24.61 -10.38 -0.70
CA SER A 27 -25.17 -9.36 -1.58
C SER A 27 -24.83 -9.72 -3.02
N THR A 28 -25.78 -9.50 -3.90
CA THR A 28 -25.53 -9.62 -5.34
C THR A 28 -25.49 -8.23 -5.90
N GLU A 29 -24.32 -7.81 -6.35
CA GLU A 29 -24.12 -6.53 -7.00
C GLU A 29 -23.99 -6.76 -8.50
N HIS A 30 -24.75 -5.98 -9.29
CA HIS A 30 -24.46 -5.84 -10.71
C HIS A 30 -23.28 -4.88 -10.81
N SER A 31 -22.13 -5.39 -11.27
CA SER A 31 -21.02 -4.52 -11.58
C SER A 31 -21.41 -3.66 -12.78
N PHE A 32 -21.66 -2.39 -12.54
CA PHE A 32 -21.66 -1.42 -13.63
C PHE A 32 -20.23 -1.35 -14.17
N PRO A 33 -20.02 -1.35 -15.49
CA PRO A 33 -18.75 -0.93 -16.04
C PRO A 33 -18.49 0.44 -15.44
N GLY A 34 -17.46 0.53 -14.61
CA GLY A 34 -17.12 1.76 -13.92
C GLY A 34 -16.95 2.84 -14.99
N SER A 35 -17.83 3.82 -15.00
CA SER A 35 -17.60 5.01 -15.81
C SER A 35 -16.40 5.70 -15.19
N TRP A 36 -15.24 5.40 -15.73
CA TRP A 36 -14.03 6.17 -15.52
C TRP A 36 -14.38 7.63 -15.83
N GLY A 37 -13.81 8.56 -15.09
CA GLY A 37 -14.04 9.99 -15.36
C GLY A 37 -13.77 10.34 -16.83
N PRO A 38 -14.35 11.41 -17.37
CA PRO A 38 -14.22 11.77 -18.78
C PRO A 38 -12.73 11.94 -19.15
N GLY A 39 -12.25 11.08 -20.05
CA GLY A 39 -10.86 11.08 -20.55
C GLY A 39 -9.96 9.92 -20.09
N GLU A 40 -10.44 9.01 -19.25
CA GLU A 40 -9.68 7.83 -18.85
C GLU A 40 -9.79 6.71 -19.88
N LYS A 41 -8.64 6.22 -20.33
CA LYS A 41 -8.55 5.09 -21.26
C LYS A 41 -8.60 3.78 -20.47
N ASP A 42 -9.49 2.86 -20.90
CA ASP A 42 -9.45 1.48 -20.44
C ASP A 42 -8.12 0.82 -20.85
N PHE A 43 -7.52 0.07 -19.93
CA PHE A 43 -6.36 -0.74 -20.26
C PHE A 43 -6.81 -1.90 -21.16
N PRO A 44 -6.15 -2.15 -22.31
CA PRO A 44 -6.52 -3.25 -23.21
C PRO A 44 -6.49 -4.58 -22.45
N GLY A 45 -7.59 -5.35 -22.52
CA GLY A 45 -7.70 -6.68 -21.89
C GLY A 45 -8.37 -6.72 -20.52
N VAL A 46 -8.77 -5.58 -19.97
CA VAL A 46 -9.64 -5.55 -18.79
C VAL A 46 -11.09 -5.65 -19.29
N SER A 47 -11.69 -6.84 -19.21
CA SER A 47 -13.10 -7.02 -19.50
C SER A 47 -13.95 -6.35 -18.43
N THR A 48 -14.80 -5.45 -18.83
CA THR A 48 -15.85 -4.82 -18.00
C THR A 48 -17.17 -5.56 -18.12
N ASP A 49 -17.13 -6.87 -18.42
CA ASP A 49 -18.35 -7.66 -18.57
C ASP A 49 -19.19 -7.55 -17.32
N GLY A 50 -20.43 -7.09 -17.48
CA GLY A 50 -21.42 -6.91 -16.42
C GLY A 50 -21.87 -8.23 -15.78
N ALA A 51 -20.91 -9.08 -15.39
CA ALA A 51 -21.17 -10.32 -14.71
C ALA A 51 -21.73 -10.04 -13.30
N GLU A 52 -22.81 -10.74 -12.98
CA GLU A 52 -23.38 -10.72 -11.63
C GLU A 52 -22.35 -11.20 -10.62
N ARG A 53 -22.08 -10.38 -9.62
CA ARG A 53 -21.07 -10.64 -8.59
C ARG A 53 -21.75 -10.92 -7.26
N THR A 54 -21.58 -12.13 -6.74
CA THR A 54 -22.02 -12.47 -5.38
C THR A 54 -20.90 -12.19 -4.38
N GLU A 55 -21.16 -11.26 -3.46
CA GLU A 55 -20.28 -10.91 -2.36
C GLU A 55 -20.80 -11.53 -1.05
N ILE A 56 -19.91 -12.17 -0.30
CA ILE A 56 -20.16 -12.63 1.07
C ILE A 56 -19.92 -11.44 1.98
N LEU A 57 -20.99 -10.93 2.59
CA LEU A 57 -20.91 -9.78 3.50
C LEU A 57 -20.62 -10.21 4.94
N GLU A 58 -21.30 -11.27 5.41
CA GLU A 58 -21.14 -11.79 6.76
C GLU A 58 -21.00 -13.32 6.72
N GLY A 59 -20.16 -13.85 7.60
CA GLY A 59 -19.86 -15.28 7.68
C GLY A 59 -18.62 -15.54 8.51
N ALA A 60 -18.06 -16.75 8.35
CA ALA A 60 -16.83 -17.16 9.00
C ALA A 60 -16.01 -18.10 8.12
N LEU A 61 -14.70 -18.10 8.34
CA LEU A 61 -13.77 -19.09 7.80
C LEU A 61 -13.31 -19.99 8.95
N HIS A 62 -13.53 -21.28 8.84
CA HIS A 62 -13.16 -22.30 9.83
C HIS A 62 -11.94 -23.06 9.32
N CYS A 63 -10.84 -23.06 10.08
CA CYS A 63 -9.69 -23.87 9.78
C CYS A 63 -9.98 -25.32 10.17
N SER A 64 -9.89 -26.26 9.21
CA SER A 64 -10.14 -27.67 9.44
C SER A 64 -9.11 -28.34 10.36
N GLU A 65 -7.87 -27.81 10.41
CA GLU A 65 -6.78 -28.38 11.20
C GLU A 65 -6.75 -27.88 12.65
N CYS A 66 -6.70 -26.55 12.87
CA CYS A 66 -6.55 -25.98 14.21
C CYS A 66 -7.86 -25.47 14.81
N SER A 67 -8.99 -25.68 14.16
CA SER A 67 -10.35 -25.30 14.59
C SER A 67 -10.54 -23.80 14.87
N ARG A 68 -9.61 -22.94 14.44
CA ARG A 68 -9.78 -21.48 14.58
C ARG A 68 -10.84 -20.96 13.62
N VAL A 69 -11.54 -19.95 14.09
CA VAL A 69 -12.62 -19.31 13.35
C VAL A 69 -12.23 -17.85 13.08
N TYR A 70 -12.35 -17.43 11.84
CA TYR A 70 -12.04 -16.07 11.40
C TYR A 70 -13.32 -15.44 10.84
N PRO A 71 -13.84 -14.37 11.46
CA PRO A 71 -15.09 -13.77 11.00
C PRO A 71 -14.91 -13.01 9.70
N ILE A 72 -15.96 -13.03 8.88
CA ILE A 72 -16.13 -12.13 7.74
C ILE A 72 -17.10 -11.04 8.17
N LYS A 73 -16.68 -9.78 8.13
CA LYS A 73 -17.50 -8.63 8.53
C LYS A 73 -17.45 -7.55 7.46
N GLY A 74 -18.63 -7.16 6.96
CA GLY A 74 -18.74 -6.16 5.89
C GLY A 74 -17.99 -6.56 4.62
N GLY A 75 -17.95 -7.84 4.27
CA GLY A 75 -17.23 -8.35 3.10
C GLY A 75 -15.73 -8.56 3.27
N ILE A 76 -15.18 -8.31 4.47
CA ILE A 76 -13.73 -8.41 4.74
C ILE A 76 -13.47 -9.58 5.69
N PRO A 77 -12.73 -10.62 5.29
CA PRO A 77 -12.28 -11.67 6.20
C PRO A 77 -11.19 -11.13 7.15
N ARG A 78 -11.36 -11.39 8.44
CA ARG A 78 -10.51 -10.90 9.54
C ARG A 78 -9.58 -12.03 9.99
N LEU A 79 -8.50 -12.23 9.25
CA LEU A 79 -7.52 -13.32 9.44
C LEU A 79 -6.36 -12.86 10.34
N ILE A 80 -6.71 -12.42 11.54
CA ILE A 80 -5.78 -11.90 12.56
C ILE A 80 -5.72 -12.86 13.74
N LEU A 81 -4.54 -13.08 14.29
CA LEU A 81 -4.35 -13.80 15.54
C LEU A 81 -4.52 -12.85 16.73
N ASP A 82 -5.06 -13.38 17.83
CA ASP A 82 -5.17 -12.64 19.08
C ASP A 82 -3.78 -12.14 19.53
N GLY A 83 -3.69 -10.90 19.96
CA GLY A 83 -2.41 -10.27 20.36
C GLY A 83 -1.56 -9.71 19.22
N SER A 84 -1.98 -9.85 17.97
CA SER A 84 -1.41 -9.07 16.86
C SER A 84 -2.05 -7.68 16.86
N ASP A 85 -1.58 -6.84 17.78
CA ASP A 85 -2.10 -5.48 17.97
C ASP A 85 -1.73 -4.62 16.75
N PRO A 86 -2.73 -4.06 16.02
CA PRO A 86 -2.41 -3.04 15.05
C PRO A 86 -1.79 -1.87 15.80
N THR A 87 -0.65 -1.38 15.35
CA THR A 87 -0.05 -0.17 15.93
C THR A 87 -1.13 0.92 16.04
N PRO A 88 -1.39 1.46 17.24
CA PRO A 88 -2.52 2.39 17.49
C PRO A 88 -2.53 3.62 16.57
N ALA A 89 -1.40 3.89 15.92
CA ALA A 89 -1.20 5.04 15.04
C ALA A 89 -1.86 4.91 13.65
N SER A 90 -2.37 3.74 13.26
CA SER A 90 -2.81 3.52 11.87
C SER A 90 -4.31 3.70 11.62
N GLY A 91 -5.16 3.64 12.66
CA GLY A 91 -6.62 3.56 12.47
C GLY A 91 -7.31 4.85 12.02
N HIS A 92 -7.17 5.93 12.75
CA HIS A 92 -7.91 7.19 12.51
C HIS A 92 -7.57 7.94 11.22
N ARG A 93 -6.50 7.58 10.57
CA ARG A 93 -5.95 8.25 9.40
C ARG A 93 -6.75 7.97 8.13
N TRP A 94 -7.14 6.72 7.95
CA TRP A 94 -7.70 6.22 6.70
C TRP A 94 -9.13 6.68 6.44
N THR A 95 -9.88 6.99 7.49
CA THR A 95 -11.23 7.53 7.39
C THR A 95 -11.28 9.04 7.08
N ARG A 96 -10.17 9.75 7.27
CA ARG A 96 -10.09 11.21 7.09
C ARG A 96 -9.57 11.63 5.71
N PHE A 97 -8.83 10.74 5.02
CA PHE A 97 -8.16 11.01 3.74
C PHE A 97 -8.44 9.89 2.73
N ASP A 98 -9.70 9.54 2.58
CA ASP A 98 -10.15 8.55 1.63
C ASP A 98 -10.28 9.12 0.22
N GLY A 99 -10.23 8.22 -0.77
CA GLY A 99 -10.33 8.54 -2.17
C GLY A 99 -9.03 8.42 -2.94
N THR A 100 -9.14 7.95 -4.17
CA THR A 100 -8.04 7.86 -5.13
C THR A 100 -8.09 9.05 -6.07
N ILE A 101 -6.95 9.66 -6.32
CA ILE A 101 -6.79 10.77 -7.26
C ILE A 101 -5.80 10.40 -8.37
N PRO A 102 -5.94 10.95 -9.58
CA PRO A 102 -5.04 10.62 -10.70
C PRO A 102 -3.56 10.84 -10.40
N GLU A 103 -3.23 11.85 -9.59
CA GLU A 103 -1.84 12.16 -9.21
C GLU A 103 -1.15 11.06 -8.41
N TYR A 104 -1.92 10.15 -7.79
CA TYR A 104 -1.36 8.96 -7.14
C TYR A 104 -0.82 7.93 -8.13
N GLU A 105 -1.26 7.92 -9.37
CA GLU A 105 -0.74 7.03 -10.41
C GLU A 105 0.75 7.28 -10.67
N ASP A 106 1.16 8.55 -10.82
CA ASP A 106 2.55 8.93 -10.96
C ASP A 106 3.41 8.46 -9.76
N ASN A 107 2.82 8.51 -8.55
CA ASN A 107 3.49 8.05 -7.34
C ASN A 107 3.62 6.52 -7.32
N PHE A 108 2.56 5.81 -7.71
CA PHE A 108 2.57 4.35 -7.83
C PHE A 108 3.61 3.89 -8.86
N ARG A 109 3.64 4.48 -10.05
CA ARG A 109 4.64 4.17 -11.09
C ARG A 109 6.07 4.45 -10.65
N ASP A 110 6.31 5.54 -9.92
CA ASP A 110 7.64 5.80 -9.35
C ASP A 110 8.03 4.78 -8.27
N MET A 111 7.09 4.30 -7.46
CA MET A 111 7.35 3.26 -6.46
C MET A 111 7.58 1.89 -7.11
N SER A 112 6.80 1.54 -8.11
CA SER A 112 6.83 0.23 -8.76
C SER A 112 7.91 0.09 -9.85
N HIS A 113 8.61 1.20 -10.19
CA HIS A 113 9.68 1.10 -11.18
C HIS A 113 10.71 0.00 -10.81
N PRO A 114 11.17 -0.87 -11.73
CA PRO A 114 11.09 -0.71 -13.19
C PRO A 114 9.86 -1.35 -13.84
N LEU A 115 8.84 -1.81 -13.08
CA LEU A 115 7.63 -2.36 -13.68
C LEU A 115 6.81 -1.26 -14.34
N GLU A 116 6.26 -1.59 -15.50
CA GLU A 116 5.32 -0.77 -16.25
C GLU A 116 3.89 -1.33 -16.10
N PRO A 117 2.85 -0.57 -16.45
CA PRO A 117 1.45 -1.02 -16.34
C PRO A 117 1.18 -2.39 -16.96
N GLU A 118 1.81 -2.71 -18.10
CA GLU A 118 1.65 -3.97 -18.82
C GLU A 118 2.13 -5.18 -18.02
N ASP A 119 3.06 -4.97 -17.10
CA ASP A 119 3.61 -6.03 -16.24
C ASP A 119 2.60 -6.53 -15.19
N TYR A 120 1.50 -5.80 -14.97
CA TYR A 120 0.43 -6.17 -14.04
C TYR A 120 -0.67 -7.01 -14.69
N LEU A 121 -0.79 -6.96 -16.02
CA LEU A 121 -1.89 -7.58 -16.74
C LEU A 121 -1.98 -9.09 -16.49
N GLY A 122 -3.13 -9.54 -15.97
CA GLY A 122 -3.42 -10.95 -15.71
C GLY A 122 -2.65 -11.56 -14.55
N LYS A 123 -1.86 -10.79 -13.79
CA LYS A 123 -1.10 -11.27 -12.64
C LYS A 123 -1.94 -11.28 -11.36
N LEU A 124 -1.66 -12.25 -10.48
CA LEU A 124 -2.09 -12.24 -9.09
C LEU A 124 -1.09 -11.44 -8.27
N VAL A 125 -1.56 -10.36 -7.68
CA VAL A 125 -0.73 -9.34 -7.02
C VAL A 125 -1.12 -9.20 -5.55
N LEU A 126 -0.13 -9.16 -4.65
CA LEU A 126 -0.32 -8.80 -3.25
C LEU A 126 0.12 -7.36 -3.00
N ASP A 127 -0.79 -6.53 -2.49
CA ASP A 127 -0.50 -5.22 -1.87
C ASP A 127 -0.40 -5.41 -0.35
N ALA A 128 0.83 -5.53 0.17
CA ALA A 128 1.10 -5.79 1.58
C ALA A 128 1.31 -4.48 2.35
N GLY A 129 0.37 -4.16 3.23
CA GLY A 129 0.25 -2.86 3.88
C GLY A 129 -0.48 -1.87 2.97
N CYS A 130 -1.65 -2.28 2.47
CA CYS A 130 -2.38 -1.56 1.43
C CYS A 130 -2.94 -0.20 1.89
N GLY A 131 -3.01 0.05 3.21
CA GLY A 131 -3.62 1.25 3.75
C GLY A 131 -5.05 1.43 3.22
N PHE A 132 -5.36 2.59 2.64
CA PHE A 132 -6.68 2.86 2.03
C PHE A 132 -6.83 2.35 0.58
N GLY A 133 -5.92 1.47 0.11
CA GLY A 133 -6.06 0.76 -1.16
C GLY A 133 -5.62 1.53 -2.41
N ARG A 134 -4.93 2.67 -2.28
CA ARG A 134 -4.53 3.49 -3.45
C ARG A 134 -3.65 2.74 -4.45
N HIS A 135 -2.73 1.89 -3.98
CA HIS A 135 -1.84 1.12 -4.85
C HIS A 135 -2.58 -0.08 -5.46
N ALA A 136 -3.40 -0.77 -4.65
CA ALA A 136 -4.28 -1.83 -5.11
C ALA A 136 -5.22 -1.35 -6.22
N PHE A 137 -5.73 -0.11 -6.12
CA PHE A 137 -6.56 0.51 -7.15
C PHE A 137 -5.82 0.59 -8.50
N PHE A 138 -4.60 1.10 -8.55
CA PHE A 138 -3.86 1.22 -9.83
C PHE A 138 -3.40 -0.13 -10.35
N ALA A 139 -2.94 -1.04 -9.49
CA ALA A 139 -2.57 -2.39 -9.91
C ALA A 139 -3.77 -3.12 -10.58
N ALA A 140 -4.97 -2.99 -10.00
CA ALA A 140 -6.18 -3.56 -10.58
C ALA A 140 -6.58 -2.87 -11.89
N ARG A 141 -6.41 -1.55 -12.00
CA ARG A 141 -6.62 -0.81 -13.26
C ARG A 141 -5.67 -1.28 -14.37
N TYR A 142 -4.47 -1.69 -14.03
CA TYR A 142 -3.51 -2.27 -14.96
C TYR A 142 -3.80 -3.76 -15.29
N GLY A 143 -4.94 -4.28 -14.82
CA GLY A 143 -5.43 -5.62 -15.15
C GLY A 143 -4.99 -6.73 -14.22
N ALA A 144 -4.42 -6.41 -13.05
CA ALA A 144 -4.10 -7.39 -12.04
C ALA A 144 -5.35 -7.89 -11.29
N GLU A 145 -5.28 -9.11 -10.78
CA GLU A 145 -6.08 -9.61 -9.67
C GLU A 145 -5.34 -9.26 -8.39
N VAL A 146 -5.91 -8.45 -7.51
CA VAL A 146 -5.20 -7.88 -6.36
C VAL A 146 -5.75 -8.39 -5.05
N ILE A 147 -4.87 -8.87 -4.17
CA ILE A 147 -5.17 -9.07 -2.75
C ILE A 147 -4.59 -7.88 -2.00
N ALA A 148 -5.45 -7.04 -1.44
CA ALA A 148 -5.08 -5.87 -0.64
C ALA A 148 -5.14 -6.24 0.85
N MET A 149 -4.00 -6.27 1.51
CA MET A 149 -3.86 -6.72 2.89
C MET A 149 -3.33 -5.62 3.80
N ASP A 150 -4.00 -5.41 4.92
CA ASP A 150 -3.50 -4.54 6.00
C ASP A 150 -3.92 -5.13 7.36
N VAL A 151 -3.18 -4.79 8.41
CA VAL A 151 -3.49 -5.22 9.78
C VAL A 151 -4.55 -4.34 10.43
N ALA A 152 -4.61 -3.06 10.04
CA ALA A 152 -5.51 -2.07 10.63
C ALA A 152 -6.95 -2.22 10.10
N PRO A 153 -7.97 -2.36 10.99
CA PRO A 153 -9.35 -2.54 10.59
C PRO A 153 -9.92 -1.36 9.79
N ASP A 154 -9.51 -0.13 10.11
CA ASP A 154 -9.99 1.07 9.41
C ASP A 154 -9.32 1.21 8.03
N ALA A 155 -8.06 0.77 7.90
CA ALA A 155 -7.36 0.74 6.61
C ALA A 155 -8.09 -0.17 5.62
N VAL A 156 -8.37 -1.40 6.01
CA VAL A 156 -9.07 -2.35 5.13
C VAL A 156 -10.51 -1.93 4.84
N ALA A 157 -11.18 -1.25 5.77
CA ALA A 157 -12.52 -0.69 5.52
C ALA A 157 -12.46 0.41 4.44
N SER A 158 -11.51 1.34 4.55
CA SER A 158 -11.27 2.38 3.54
C SER A 158 -10.81 1.79 2.20
N ALA A 159 -9.94 0.76 2.24
CA ALA A 159 -9.49 0.08 1.01
C ALA A 159 -10.66 -0.58 0.27
N LEU A 160 -11.56 -1.24 0.99
CA LEU A 160 -12.76 -1.83 0.40
C LEU A 160 -13.65 -0.75 -0.23
N GLU A 161 -13.92 0.35 0.49
CA GLU A 161 -14.75 1.45 -0.03
C GLU A 161 -14.17 2.06 -1.30
N ASN A 162 -12.85 2.29 -1.32
CA ASN A 162 -12.15 2.87 -2.48
C ASN A 162 -12.05 1.93 -3.68
N THR A 163 -12.16 0.60 -3.46
CA THR A 163 -11.93 -0.39 -4.51
C THR A 163 -13.16 -1.27 -4.79
N LYS A 164 -14.28 -1.08 -4.09
CA LYS A 164 -15.50 -1.93 -4.22
C LYS A 164 -16.06 -2.01 -5.64
N HIS A 165 -15.84 -0.97 -6.43
CA HIS A 165 -16.25 -0.92 -7.84
C HIS A 165 -15.32 -1.72 -8.78
N LEU A 166 -14.16 -2.19 -8.28
CA LEU A 166 -13.21 -2.99 -9.03
C LEU A 166 -13.46 -4.49 -8.77
N GLN A 167 -13.75 -5.25 -9.82
CA GLN A 167 -14.09 -6.67 -9.69
C GLN A 167 -12.96 -7.55 -9.20
N ARG A 168 -11.70 -7.11 -9.41
CA ARG A 168 -10.49 -7.89 -9.20
C ARG A 168 -9.70 -7.45 -7.97
N VAL A 169 -10.35 -6.81 -7.00
CA VAL A 169 -9.71 -6.45 -5.73
C VAL A 169 -10.37 -7.21 -4.58
N HIS A 170 -9.56 -7.89 -3.81
CA HIS A 170 -9.94 -8.66 -2.63
C HIS A 170 -9.27 -8.05 -1.42
N VAL A 171 -10.04 -7.46 -0.54
CA VAL A 171 -9.52 -6.85 0.68
C VAL A 171 -9.58 -7.85 1.83
N ILE A 172 -8.46 -8.01 2.54
CA ILE A 172 -8.34 -8.88 3.71
C ILE A 172 -7.68 -8.15 4.88
N GLN A 173 -8.07 -8.46 6.10
CA GLN A 173 -7.32 -8.05 7.28
C GLN A 173 -6.33 -9.16 7.64
N GLY A 174 -5.03 -8.86 7.59
CA GLY A 174 -3.96 -9.82 7.84
C GLY A 174 -2.67 -9.13 8.28
N ASN A 175 -1.80 -9.89 8.96
CA ASN A 175 -0.51 -9.42 9.44
C ASN A 175 0.61 -9.88 8.49
N VAL A 176 1.45 -8.95 8.04
CA VAL A 176 2.57 -9.24 7.12
C VAL A 176 3.61 -10.19 7.70
N LEU A 177 3.74 -10.29 9.03
CA LEU A 177 4.63 -11.25 9.69
C LEU A 177 4.10 -12.68 9.64
N ARG A 178 2.79 -12.86 9.52
CA ARG A 178 2.08 -14.13 9.36
C ARG A 178 0.93 -13.96 8.36
N PRO A 179 1.25 -13.77 7.09
CA PRO A 179 0.23 -13.48 6.08
C PRO A 179 -0.70 -14.68 5.90
N PRO A 180 -2.03 -14.44 5.88
CA PRO A 180 -3.02 -15.52 5.78
C PRO A 180 -3.19 -15.99 4.33
N LEU A 181 -2.09 -16.29 3.66
CA LEU A 181 -2.03 -16.61 2.24
C LEU A 181 -1.18 -17.86 2.02
N ARG A 182 -1.55 -18.64 1.02
CA ARG A 182 -0.78 -19.82 0.61
C ARG A 182 0.61 -19.40 0.12
N PRO A 183 1.66 -20.17 0.43
CA PRO A 183 2.99 -19.90 -0.09
C PRO A 183 3.07 -20.09 -1.60
N SER A 184 3.98 -19.38 -2.24
CA SER A 184 4.35 -19.54 -3.66
C SER A 184 3.18 -19.43 -4.65
N VAL A 185 2.22 -18.54 -4.39
CA VAL A 185 1.06 -18.32 -5.29
C VAL A 185 1.09 -16.95 -5.98
N MET A 186 1.81 -15.95 -5.45
CA MET A 186 1.81 -14.61 -5.99
C MET A 186 2.72 -14.48 -7.21
N ASP A 187 2.21 -13.92 -8.29
CA ASP A 187 3.02 -13.52 -9.44
C ASP A 187 3.88 -12.30 -9.10
N LEU A 188 3.32 -11.40 -8.31
CA LEU A 188 3.95 -10.19 -7.82
C LEU A 188 3.47 -9.90 -6.39
N ALA A 189 4.40 -9.63 -5.50
CA ALA A 189 4.07 -9.02 -4.23
C ALA A 189 4.79 -7.68 -4.11
N TYR A 190 4.12 -6.67 -3.54
CA TYR A 190 4.80 -5.44 -3.19
C TYR A 190 4.43 -4.96 -1.78
N SER A 191 5.39 -4.25 -1.17
CA SER A 191 5.20 -3.59 0.11
C SER A 191 5.81 -2.19 0.05
N PHE A 192 4.94 -1.19 -0.10
CA PHE A 192 5.35 0.19 -0.28
C PHE A 192 5.06 1.02 0.97
N GLY A 193 6.14 1.39 1.67
CA GLY A 193 6.03 2.26 2.83
C GLY A 193 5.66 1.57 4.14
N LEU A 194 5.80 0.25 4.24
CA LEU A 194 5.44 -0.51 5.44
C LEU A 194 6.65 -0.95 6.27
N LEU A 195 7.65 -1.59 5.66
CA LEU A 195 8.67 -2.36 6.38
C LEU A 195 9.43 -1.55 7.44
N HIS A 196 9.75 -0.31 7.15
CA HIS A 196 10.48 0.58 8.07
C HIS A 196 9.66 1.03 9.29
N HIS A 197 8.39 0.69 9.35
CA HIS A 197 7.50 0.93 10.49
C HIS A 197 7.35 -0.29 11.40
N LEU A 198 7.83 -1.45 10.98
CA LEU A 198 7.72 -2.70 11.73
C LEU A 198 8.88 -2.87 12.71
N SER A 199 8.65 -3.58 13.81
CA SER A 199 9.70 -3.99 14.75
C SER A 199 10.66 -5.00 14.13
N GLU A 200 10.16 -5.85 13.23
CA GLU A 200 10.91 -6.94 12.58
C GLU A 200 10.80 -6.85 11.04
N PRO A 201 11.43 -5.83 10.41
CA PRO A 201 11.27 -5.59 8.98
C PRO A 201 11.82 -6.72 8.11
N GLN A 202 12.93 -7.36 8.51
CA GLN A 202 13.52 -8.48 7.79
C GLN A 202 12.65 -9.75 7.87
N ALA A 203 12.00 -10.00 9.02
CA ALA A 203 11.07 -11.11 9.16
C ALA A 203 9.83 -10.91 8.25
N ALA A 204 9.30 -9.70 8.18
CA ALA A 204 8.22 -9.36 7.26
C ALA A 204 8.65 -9.53 5.78
N PHE A 205 9.85 -9.08 5.41
CA PHE A 205 10.40 -9.29 4.08
C PHE A 205 10.47 -10.79 3.73
N ARG A 206 10.95 -11.62 4.67
CA ARG A 206 11.02 -13.08 4.49
C ARG A 206 9.63 -13.70 4.31
N SER A 207 8.67 -13.30 5.11
CA SER A 207 7.27 -13.78 4.99
C SER A 207 6.67 -13.43 3.62
N LEU A 208 6.88 -12.20 3.13
CA LEU A 208 6.45 -11.80 1.80
C LEU A 208 7.18 -12.58 0.69
N SER A 209 8.48 -12.84 0.87
CA SER A 209 9.28 -13.63 -0.08
C SER A 209 8.71 -15.02 -0.28
N ASN A 210 8.21 -15.66 0.79
CA ASN A 210 7.63 -17.00 0.74
C ASN A 210 6.30 -17.06 -0.02
N LEU A 211 5.61 -15.97 -0.20
CA LEU A 211 4.36 -15.91 -0.96
C LEU A 211 4.58 -15.87 -2.46
N VAL A 212 5.75 -15.38 -2.89
CA VAL A 212 6.08 -15.22 -4.30
C VAL A 212 6.45 -16.57 -4.92
N ARG A 213 5.79 -16.94 -6.02
CA ARG A 213 6.08 -18.17 -6.75
C ARG A 213 7.41 -18.11 -7.49
N ALA A 214 7.93 -19.24 -7.95
CA ALA A 214 9.08 -19.28 -8.85
C ALA A 214 8.79 -18.46 -10.13
N GLY A 215 9.74 -17.62 -10.52
CA GLY A 215 9.59 -16.66 -11.62
C GLY A 215 8.73 -15.43 -11.29
N GLY A 216 8.11 -15.37 -10.12
CA GLY A 216 7.40 -14.19 -9.63
C GLY A 216 8.34 -13.12 -9.07
N GLN A 217 7.83 -11.96 -8.76
CA GLN A 217 8.62 -10.81 -8.32
C GLN A 217 8.18 -10.29 -6.95
N LEU A 218 9.15 -9.82 -6.17
CA LEU A 218 8.91 -9.04 -4.96
C LEU A 218 9.42 -7.62 -5.16
N GLN A 219 8.60 -6.65 -4.80
CA GLN A 219 8.98 -5.24 -4.78
C GLN A 219 8.85 -4.65 -3.38
N VAL A 220 9.81 -3.83 -3.00
CA VAL A 220 9.80 -3.13 -1.70
C VAL A 220 10.20 -1.68 -1.91
N TRP A 221 9.50 -0.81 -1.18
CA TRP A 221 9.96 0.56 -0.98
C TRP A 221 10.04 0.87 0.51
N ALA A 222 11.20 1.40 0.93
CA ALA A 222 11.46 1.75 2.33
C ALA A 222 12.29 3.04 2.46
N TYR A 223 12.18 3.69 3.62
CA TYR A 223 13.05 4.80 3.96
C TYR A 223 14.46 4.30 4.25
N GLY A 224 15.44 4.95 3.61
CA GLY A 224 16.85 4.81 3.92
C GLY A 224 17.32 5.80 4.98
N PRO A 225 18.62 5.70 5.37
CA PRO A 225 19.24 6.64 6.30
C PRO A 225 19.15 8.08 5.77
N ARG A 226 18.77 8.98 6.67
CA ARG A 226 18.76 10.42 6.41
C ARG A 226 20.04 11.04 6.98
N ALA A 227 20.55 12.05 6.29
CA ALA A 227 21.72 12.78 6.73
C ALA A 227 21.45 14.29 6.77
N GLY A 228 22.25 15.01 7.55
CA GLY A 228 22.26 16.47 7.58
C GLY A 228 21.11 17.12 8.38
N SER A 229 20.93 18.43 8.17
CA SER A 229 19.97 19.26 8.90
C SER A 229 18.50 18.82 8.70
N ALA A 230 18.17 18.26 7.54
CA ALA A 230 16.82 17.76 7.26
C ALA A 230 16.41 16.60 8.18
N ALA A 231 17.36 15.72 8.54
CA ALA A 231 17.14 14.65 9.50
C ALA A 231 16.82 15.18 10.90
N VAL A 232 17.56 16.20 11.35
CA VAL A 232 17.37 16.83 12.66
C VAL A 232 16.00 17.51 12.73
N VAL A 233 15.64 18.31 11.73
CA VAL A 233 14.36 19.02 11.67
C VAL A 233 13.20 18.03 11.65
N SER A 234 13.26 17.00 10.79
CA SER A 234 12.20 15.98 10.72
C SER A 234 12.07 15.17 12.01
N GLY A 235 13.19 14.88 12.68
CA GLY A 235 13.20 14.22 13.99
C GLY A 235 12.56 15.07 15.09
N ALA A 236 12.90 16.35 15.16
CA ALA A 236 12.31 17.29 16.13
C ALA A 236 10.79 17.46 15.89
N LEU A 237 10.35 17.61 14.64
CA LEU A 237 8.92 17.72 14.30
C LEU A 237 8.15 16.44 14.68
N ARG A 238 8.71 15.25 14.43
CA ARG A 238 8.10 13.98 14.86
C ARG A 238 8.04 13.85 16.37
N GLY A 239 9.12 14.23 17.07
CA GLY A 239 9.13 14.22 18.52
C GLY A 239 8.04 15.10 19.13
N ALA A 240 7.85 16.30 18.58
CA ALA A 240 6.76 17.19 18.98
C ALA A 240 5.37 16.62 18.63
N ALA A 241 5.24 16.00 17.48
CA ALA A 241 3.97 15.43 17.00
C ALA A 241 3.55 14.15 17.77
N ALA A 242 4.49 13.43 18.34
CA ALA A 242 4.24 12.14 19.02
C ALA A 242 3.27 12.26 20.23
N SER A 243 3.26 13.41 20.89
CA SER A 243 2.39 13.69 22.05
C SER A 243 1.10 14.44 21.70
N MET A 244 0.90 14.81 20.41
CA MET A 244 -0.28 15.54 19.97
C MET A 244 -1.48 14.61 19.76
N ASP A 245 -2.67 15.11 20.10
CA ASP A 245 -3.91 14.49 19.67
C ASP A 245 -4.11 14.65 18.16
N ASP A 246 -5.01 13.86 17.57
CA ASP A 246 -5.23 13.81 16.12
C ASP A 246 -5.69 15.16 15.53
N ASP A 247 -6.49 15.94 16.26
CA ASP A 247 -6.97 17.23 15.78
C ASP A 247 -5.87 18.30 15.82
N SER A 248 -5.03 18.29 16.84
CA SER A 248 -3.86 19.18 16.93
C SER A 248 -2.83 18.86 15.86
N LEU A 249 -2.56 17.57 15.62
CA LEU A 249 -1.66 17.11 14.57
C LEU A 249 -2.21 17.48 13.18
N HIS A 250 -3.51 17.34 12.98
CA HIS A 250 -4.15 17.74 11.72
C HIS A 250 -4.00 19.23 11.47
N ARG A 251 -4.26 20.09 12.48
CA ARG A 251 -4.06 21.56 12.37
C ARG A 251 -2.60 21.90 12.07
N LEU A 252 -1.65 21.24 12.73
CA LEU A 252 -0.22 21.41 12.43
C LEU A 252 0.08 21.04 10.97
N SER A 253 -0.44 19.92 10.50
CA SER A 253 -0.25 19.45 9.11
C SER A 253 -0.83 20.43 8.09
N GLN A 254 -2.00 21.03 8.37
CA GLN A 254 -2.59 22.11 7.56
C GLN A 254 -1.71 23.35 7.52
N GLY A 255 -1.15 23.76 8.67
CA GLY A 255 -0.22 24.90 8.74
C GLY A 255 1.05 24.67 7.93
N LEU A 256 1.65 23.48 8.04
CA LEU A 256 2.83 23.09 7.27
C LEU A 256 2.51 22.98 5.77
N ALA A 257 1.38 22.41 5.39
CA ALA A 257 0.93 22.35 3.99
C ALA A 257 0.73 23.73 3.40
N SER A 258 0.13 24.65 4.16
CA SER A 258 -0.07 26.05 3.75
C SER A 258 1.28 26.75 3.53
N THR A 259 2.23 26.53 4.42
CA THR A 259 3.60 27.04 4.32
C THR A 259 4.31 26.50 3.07
N LEU A 260 4.24 25.19 2.83
CA LEU A 260 4.80 24.59 1.61
C LEU A 260 4.13 25.14 0.35
N ARG A 261 2.81 25.33 0.37
CA ARG A 261 2.08 25.89 -0.76
C ARG A 261 2.52 27.31 -1.08
N LEU A 262 2.72 28.14 -0.07
CA LEU A 262 3.13 29.53 -0.25
C LEU A 262 4.60 29.66 -0.67
N PHE A 263 5.51 28.98 0.03
CA PHE A 263 6.96 29.21 -0.10
C PHE A 263 7.67 28.20 -1.03
N SER A 264 7.02 27.11 -1.42
CA SER A 264 7.60 26.10 -2.32
C SER A 264 6.78 25.92 -3.59
N HIS A 265 5.53 25.50 -3.47
CA HIS A 265 4.71 25.13 -4.62
C HIS A 265 4.37 26.31 -5.52
N THR A 266 4.02 27.46 -4.93
CA THR A 266 3.68 28.66 -5.70
C THR A 266 4.89 29.24 -6.44
N PRO A 267 6.06 29.48 -5.80
CA PRO A 267 7.26 29.87 -6.53
C PRO A 267 7.66 28.88 -7.62
N TYR A 268 7.59 27.57 -7.34
CA TYR A 268 7.91 26.56 -8.33
C TYR A 268 6.99 26.61 -9.56
N ARG A 269 5.68 26.78 -9.36
CA ARG A 269 4.69 26.88 -10.45
C ARG A 269 5.02 28.01 -11.43
N PHE A 270 5.43 29.17 -10.90
CA PHE A 270 5.74 30.35 -11.72
C PHE A 270 7.15 30.32 -12.30
N MET A 271 8.15 30.07 -11.48
CA MET A 271 9.55 30.21 -11.87
C MET A 271 10.04 29.09 -12.79
N ARG A 272 9.46 27.90 -12.75
CA ARG A 272 9.86 26.80 -13.63
C ARG A 272 9.72 27.09 -15.13
N HIS A 273 8.92 28.07 -15.48
CA HIS A 273 8.68 28.50 -16.87
C HIS A 273 9.62 29.64 -17.31
N ILE A 274 10.40 30.20 -16.41
CA ILE A 274 11.37 31.26 -16.67
C ILE A 274 12.72 30.62 -17.02
N PRO A 275 13.46 31.09 -18.05
CA PRO A 275 14.80 30.60 -18.35
C PRO A 275 15.71 30.62 -17.11
N GLY A 276 16.32 29.48 -16.76
CA GLY A 276 17.15 29.31 -15.56
C GLY A 276 16.38 29.19 -14.23
N GLY A 277 15.11 29.59 -14.18
CA GLY A 277 14.30 29.56 -12.95
C GLY A 277 14.07 28.16 -12.41
N ARG A 278 13.89 27.16 -13.28
CA ARG A 278 13.72 25.76 -12.89
C ARG A 278 14.88 25.24 -12.03
N SER A 279 16.12 25.60 -12.37
CA SER A 279 17.30 25.19 -11.60
C SER A 279 17.30 25.74 -10.19
N VAL A 280 16.79 26.97 -10.00
CA VAL A 280 16.70 27.61 -8.68
C VAL A 280 15.62 26.97 -7.82
N VAL A 281 14.43 26.78 -8.39
CA VAL A 281 13.26 26.31 -7.59
C VAL A 281 13.17 24.79 -7.43
N SER A 282 13.96 24.03 -8.17
CA SER A 282 14.05 22.57 -7.98
C SER A 282 14.69 22.15 -6.65
N HIS A 283 15.29 23.07 -5.91
CA HIS A 283 15.84 22.86 -4.57
C HIS A 283 14.82 23.13 -3.46
N LEU A 284 13.64 23.67 -3.79
CA LEU A 284 12.60 23.93 -2.80
C LEU A 284 12.01 22.60 -2.26
N PRO A 285 11.71 22.53 -0.96
CA PRO A 285 11.20 21.30 -0.36
C PRO A 285 9.85 20.91 -0.96
N ALA A 286 9.67 19.62 -1.26
CA ALA A 286 8.43 19.03 -1.80
C ALA A 286 7.86 19.76 -3.04
N HIS A 287 8.72 20.39 -3.85
CA HIS A 287 8.31 21.14 -5.06
C HIS A 287 7.57 20.25 -6.08
N ASP A 288 7.86 18.97 -6.11
CA ASP A 288 7.22 17.94 -6.95
C ASP A 288 5.74 17.70 -6.58
N HIS A 289 5.35 18.01 -5.35
CA HIS A 289 3.95 17.94 -4.91
C HIS A 289 3.12 19.17 -5.32
N HIS A 290 3.66 20.10 -6.08
CA HIS A 290 2.97 21.34 -6.47
C HIS A 290 1.64 21.11 -7.23
N LYS A 291 1.43 19.93 -7.82
CA LYS A 291 0.19 19.55 -8.51
C LYS A 291 -0.85 18.93 -7.57
N TRP A 292 -0.42 18.46 -6.40
CA TRP A 292 -1.30 17.74 -5.51
C TRP A 292 -2.38 18.65 -4.91
N PRO A 293 -3.62 18.15 -4.75
CA PRO A 293 -4.65 18.81 -3.96
C PRO A 293 -4.15 19.14 -2.56
N PHE A 294 -4.69 20.20 -1.95
CA PHE A 294 -4.23 20.65 -0.63
C PHE A 294 -4.37 19.55 0.43
N ASP A 295 -5.53 18.88 0.45
CA ASP A 295 -5.84 17.86 1.44
C ASP A 295 -4.90 16.63 1.32
N VAL A 296 -4.43 16.32 0.11
CA VAL A 296 -3.44 15.26 -0.12
C VAL A 296 -2.07 15.65 0.44
N VAL A 297 -1.67 16.92 0.31
CA VAL A 297 -0.43 17.41 0.94
C VAL A 297 -0.56 17.38 2.46
N VAL A 298 -1.71 17.75 3.01
CA VAL A 298 -1.99 17.66 4.45
C VAL A 298 -1.89 16.20 4.92
N ALA A 299 -2.51 15.28 4.18
CA ALA A 299 -2.44 13.84 4.48
C ALA A 299 -1.00 13.31 4.50
N ASP A 300 -0.20 13.64 3.48
CA ASP A 300 1.20 13.20 3.40
C ASP A 300 2.04 13.73 4.58
N ILE A 301 1.82 14.98 4.99
CA ILE A 301 2.50 15.57 6.15
C ILE A 301 2.03 14.89 7.44
N TYR A 302 0.73 14.72 7.62
CA TYR A 302 0.15 14.04 8.79
C TYR A 302 0.76 12.64 8.95
N ASP A 303 0.83 11.88 7.86
CA ASP A 303 1.40 10.54 7.84
C ASP A 303 2.86 10.53 8.29
N ARG A 304 3.66 11.41 7.73
CA ARG A 304 5.09 11.52 8.04
C ARG A 304 5.36 11.91 9.49
N LEU A 305 4.43 12.59 10.13
CA LEU A 305 4.54 13.01 11.52
C LEU A 305 3.98 11.97 12.50
N ARG A 306 2.87 11.31 12.14
CA ARG A 306 2.16 10.40 13.04
C ARG A 306 2.80 9.03 13.14
N ILE A 307 3.24 8.46 12.01
CA ILE A 307 3.74 7.09 11.99
C ILE A 307 5.23 7.09 12.36
N PRO A 308 5.61 6.39 13.43
CA PRO A 308 7.01 6.26 13.78
C PRO A 308 7.75 5.48 12.68
N VAL A 309 8.92 5.97 12.29
CA VAL A 309 9.90 5.20 11.51
C VAL A 309 10.80 4.50 12.53
N LEU A 310 10.65 3.20 12.69
CA LEU A 310 11.41 2.41 13.64
C LEU A 310 12.79 2.05 13.09
N HIS A 311 12.85 1.83 11.76
CA HIS A 311 14.07 1.42 11.08
C HIS A 311 14.31 2.28 9.84
N THR A 312 15.58 2.45 9.49
CA THR A 312 15.98 2.93 8.17
C THR A 312 16.73 1.80 7.48
N ILE A 313 16.37 1.52 6.23
CA ILE A 313 16.87 0.37 5.48
C ILE A 313 17.79 0.90 4.36
N PRO A 314 19.12 0.79 4.53
CA PRO A 314 20.07 1.13 3.46
C PRO A 314 19.85 0.27 2.22
N GLY A 315 20.22 0.80 1.05
CA GLY A 315 20.08 0.05 -0.20
C GLY A 315 20.86 -1.27 -0.21
N GLU A 316 22.06 -1.28 0.36
CA GLU A 316 22.89 -2.47 0.49
C GLU A 316 22.27 -3.54 1.40
N GLU A 317 21.63 -3.12 2.48
CA GLU A 317 20.91 -4.03 3.38
C GLU A 317 19.67 -4.60 2.69
N LEU A 318 18.92 -3.77 1.96
CA LEU A 318 17.77 -4.23 1.19
C LEU A 318 18.19 -5.24 0.10
N GLU A 319 19.30 -4.99 -0.59
CA GLU A 319 19.87 -5.92 -1.58
C GLU A 319 20.26 -7.25 -0.94
N ALA A 320 20.92 -7.21 0.23
CA ALA A 320 21.28 -8.41 0.97
C ALA A 320 20.06 -9.25 1.35
N TRP A 321 18.94 -8.63 1.74
CA TRP A 321 17.70 -9.37 2.03
C TRP A 321 17.17 -10.12 0.81
N PHE A 322 17.23 -9.54 -0.39
CA PHE A 322 16.85 -10.23 -1.63
C PHE A 322 17.78 -11.42 -1.92
N VAL A 323 19.10 -11.23 -1.77
CA VAL A 323 20.10 -12.30 -1.96
C VAL A 323 19.87 -13.45 -0.99
N ASP A 324 19.69 -13.15 0.29
CA ASP A 324 19.46 -14.15 1.35
C ASP A 324 18.20 -14.98 1.11
N GLN A 325 17.18 -14.39 0.47
CA GLN A 325 15.96 -15.11 0.11
C GLN A 325 16.01 -15.75 -1.28
N GLY A 326 17.18 -15.77 -1.94
CA GLY A 326 17.41 -16.47 -3.21
C GLY A 326 16.76 -15.81 -4.42
N PHE A 327 16.55 -14.49 -4.39
CA PHE A 327 16.09 -13.76 -5.57
C PHE A 327 17.21 -13.55 -6.58
N LEU A 328 16.84 -13.45 -7.85
CA LEU A 328 17.69 -13.15 -8.99
C LEU A 328 17.29 -11.78 -9.59
N ASP A 329 18.11 -11.28 -10.53
CA ASP A 329 17.84 -10.02 -11.23
C ASP A 329 17.55 -8.84 -10.32
N ILE A 330 18.22 -8.81 -9.16
CA ILE A 330 17.99 -7.83 -8.11
C ILE A 330 18.40 -6.45 -8.60
N LYS A 331 17.47 -5.49 -8.46
CA LYS A 331 17.71 -4.08 -8.75
C LYS A 331 17.30 -3.24 -7.55
N VAL A 332 18.27 -2.59 -6.92
CA VAL A 332 18.03 -1.62 -5.85
C VAL A 332 18.41 -0.23 -6.35
N SER A 333 17.50 0.72 -6.21
CA SER A 333 17.71 2.10 -6.67
C SER A 333 17.10 3.11 -5.71
N ARG A 334 17.61 4.33 -5.72
CA ARG A 334 17.00 5.46 -5.02
C ARG A 334 15.79 5.96 -5.79
N ARG A 335 14.76 6.42 -5.10
CA ARG A 335 13.64 7.09 -5.74
C ARG A 335 14.05 8.45 -6.30
N VAL A 336 13.49 8.80 -7.44
CA VAL A 336 13.71 10.12 -8.05
C VAL A 336 13.08 11.23 -7.19
N ARG A 337 11.86 10.97 -6.66
CA ARG A 337 11.12 11.96 -5.87
C ARG A 337 11.53 12.02 -4.39
N ASN A 338 12.22 11.00 -3.90
CA ASN A 338 12.73 10.95 -2.53
C ASN A 338 14.06 10.22 -2.50
N SER A 339 15.14 10.96 -2.69
CA SER A 339 16.52 10.42 -2.75
C SER A 339 16.99 9.75 -1.46
N GLU A 340 16.24 9.91 -0.36
CA GLU A 340 16.52 9.27 0.94
C GLU A 340 15.82 7.92 1.10
N SER A 341 15.10 7.45 0.07
CA SER A 341 14.41 6.17 0.09
C SER A 341 14.90 5.26 -1.02
N PHE A 342 14.81 3.96 -0.75
CA PHE A 342 15.20 2.92 -1.68
C PHE A 342 13.99 2.12 -2.12
N ARG A 343 14.02 1.69 -3.36
CA ARG A 343 13.15 0.66 -3.90
C ARG A 343 14.00 -0.50 -4.40
N GLY A 344 13.56 -1.70 -4.11
CA GLY A 344 14.19 -2.93 -4.56
C GLY A 344 13.18 -3.82 -5.27
N VAL A 345 13.63 -4.53 -6.29
CA VAL A 345 12.89 -5.58 -6.97
C VAL A 345 13.81 -6.76 -7.23
N GLY A 346 13.27 -7.96 -7.11
CA GLY A 346 13.95 -9.20 -7.45
C GLY A 346 12.97 -10.24 -7.96
N THR A 347 13.47 -11.17 -8.77
CA THR A 347 12.72 -12.30 -9.32
C THR A 347 13.01 -13.54 -8.50
N ARG A 348 11.98 -14.23 -8.00
CA ARG A 348 12.12 -15.48 -7.22
C ARG A 348 12.70 -16.59 -8.09
N ARG A 349 13.71 -17.29 -7.59
CA ARG A 349 14.31 -18.45 -8.27
C ARG A 349 13.33 -19.59 -8.47
#